data_2a21faf77308f3ef1ffc7ccf04a2378d
#
_entry.id   2a21faf77308f3ef1ffc7ccf04a2378d
#
_cell.length_a   1.000
_cell.length_b   1.000
_cell.length_c   1.000
_cell.angle_alpha   90.00
_cell.angle_beta   90.00
_cell.angle_gamma   90.00
#
_symmetry.space_group_name_H-M   'P 1'
#
loop_
_entity.id
_entity.type
_entity.pdbx_description
1 polymer ?
#
loop_
_entity_poly.entity_id
_entity_poly.type
_entity_poly.pdbx_seq_one_letter_code
_entity_poly.pdbx_strand_id
1 'polypeptide(L)'
;MSDLLTHITDKNLRAIADKITDNIRITPEDGLFLYKNADLPLLGLLAGIVRRRHNGNLAYFNRNFHIEPTNKCIYNCRFCSYHKPDGDPESWEYSHEEMLD
;
A
#
# COMPACT_ATOMS: atom_id res chain seq x y z
N MET A 1 -13.34 21.43 8.56
CA MET A 1 -13.17 20.21 7.73
C MET A 1 -14.42 19.87 6.92
N SER A 2 -15.61 20.30 7.38
CA SER A 2 -16.87 20.20 6.63
C SER A 2 -16.91 21.00 5.32
N ASP A 3 -16.23 22.16 5.29
CA ASP A 3 -16.30 23.09 4.15
C ASP A 3 -15.67 22.54 2.86
N LEU A 4 -14.65 21.69 2.98
CA LEU A 4 -13.98 21.09 1.78
C LEU A 4 -14.85 20.08 1.05
N LEU A 5 -15.78 19.44 1.74
CA LEU A 5 -16.70 18.48 1.14
C LEU A 5 -17.93 19.15 0.51
N THR A 6 -18.19 20.44 0.82
CA THR A 6 -19.36 21.17 0.27
C THR A 6 -19.26 21.40 -1.24
N HIS A 7 -18.06 21.35 -1.79
CA HIS A 7 -17.80 21.57 -3.22
C HIS A 7 -18.01 20.33 -4.11
N ILE A 8 -18.35 19.17 -3.50
CA ILE A 8 -18.62 17.96 -4.28
C ILE A 8 -19.98 18.10 -4.96
N THR A 9 -19.98 18.26 -6.28
CA THR A 9 -21.18 18.44 -7.09
C THR A 9 -21.85 17.13 -7.49
N ASP A 10 -21.07 16.06 -7.64
CA ASP A 10 -21.58 14.72 -7.96
C ASP A 10 -22.29 14.12 -6.75
N LYS A 11 -23.56 13.75 -6.93
CA LYS A 11 -24.40 13.21 -5.83
C LYS A 11 -23.89 11.87 -5.29
N ASN A 12 -23.33 11.03 -6.15
CA ASN A 12 -22.81 9.71 -5.72
C ASN A 12 -21.50 9.88 -4.96
N LEU A 13 -20.60 10.73 -5.45
CA LEU A 13 -19.37 11.07 -4.72
C LEU A 13 -19.68 11.69 -3.37
N ARG A 14 -20.71 12.56 -3.31
CA ARG A 14 -21.16 13.18 -2.06
C ARG A 14 -21.68 12.13 -1.08
N ALA A 15 -22.56 11.24 -1.53
CA ALA A 15 -23.12 10.19 -0.68
C ALA A 15 -22.03 9.25 -0.11
N ILE A 16 -20.99 8.94 -0.90
CA ILE A 16 -19.87 8.14 -0.44
C ILE A 16 -19.02 8.93 0.56
N ALA A 17 -18.77 10.21 0.32
CA ALA A 17 -18.04 11.08 1.24
C ALA A 17 -18.77 11.21 2.59
N ASP A 18 -20.10 11.31 2.58
CA ASP A 18 -20.91 11.35 3.80
C ASP A 18 -20.81 10.02 4.58
N LYS A 19 -20.87 8.86 3.91
CA LYS A 19 -20.59 7.55 4.56
C LYS A 19 -19.24 7.55 5.27
N ILE A 20 -18.19 8.03 4.60
CA ILE A 20 -16.83 8.06 5.17
C ILE A 20 -16.76 8.99 6.39
N THR A 21 -17.38 10.18 6.31
CA THR A 21 -17.42 11.12 7.43
C THR A 21 -18.18 10.56 8.63
N ASP A 22 -19.26 9.86 8.38
CA ASP A 22 -20.11 9.25 9.41
C ASP A 22 -19.56 7.92 9.95
N ASN A 23 -18.34 7.52 9.52
CA ASN A 23 -17.71 6.26 9.88
C ASN A 23 -18.48 5.01 9.42
N ILE A 24 -19.23 5.15 8.35
CA ILE A 24 -19.91 4.02 7.70
C ILE A 24 -18.94 3.40 6.70
N ARG A 25 -18.78 2.08 6.76
CA ARG A 25 -17.90 1.36 5.82
C ARG A 25 -18.48 1.45 4.41
N ILE A 26 -17.64 1.87 3.47
CA ILE A 26 -17.97 1.87 2.05
C ILE A 26 -18.00 0.43 1.49
N THR A 27 -18.82 0.20 0.48
CA THR A 27 -18.89 -1.08 -0.23
C THR A 27 -17.81 -1.18 -1.32
N PRO A 28 -17.53 -2.38 -1.86
CA PRO A 28 -16.67 -2.52 -3.02
C PRO A 28 -17.10 -1.67 -4.22
N GLU A 29 -18.41 -1.53 -4.43
CA GLU A 29 -19.01 -0.73 -5.51
C GLU A 29 -18.74 0.76 -5.28
N ASP A 30 -18.90 1.24 -4.04
CA ASP A 30 -18.52 2.62 -3.66
C ASP A 30 -17.02 2.86 -3.94
N GLY A 31 -16.18 1.91 -3.58
CA GLY A 31 -14.73 1.97 -3.83
C GLY A 31 -14.38 2.04 -5.32
N LEU A 32 -15.03 1.21 -6.13
CA LEU A 32 -14.87 1.22 -7.58
C LEU A 32 -15.37 2.54 -8.19
N PHE A 33 -16.48 3.09 -7.66
CA PHE A 33 -17.00 4.37 -8.11
C PHE A 33 -16.03 5.51 -7.80
N LEU A 34 -15.47 5.56 -6.59
CA LEU A 34 -14.42 6.52 -6.21
C LEU A 34 -13.20 6.42 -7.14
N TYR A 35 -12.71 5.21 -7.39
CA TYR A 35 -11.55 4.99 -8.25
C TYR A 35 -11.74 5.54 -9.67
N LYS A 36 -12.95 5.42 -10.22
CA LYS A 36 -13.25 5.84 -11.59
C LYS A 36 -13.62 7.32 -11.74
N ASN A 37 -14.18 7.95 -10.69
CA ASN A 37 -14.85 9.24 -10.82
C ASN A 37 -14.30 10.32 -9.88
N ALA A 38 -13.60 9.96 -8.80
CA ALA A 38 -13.03 10.94 -7.90
C ALA A 38 -11.65 11.40 -8.39
N ASP A 39 -11.36 12.68 -8.22
CA ASP A 39 -10.02 13.21 -8.43
C ASP A 39 -9.07 12.86 -7.26
N LEU A 40 -7.78 12.99 -7.50
CA LEU A 40 -6.77 12.67 -6.49
C LEU A 40 -6.86 13.54 -5.23
N PRO A 41 -7.14 14.85 -5.31
CA PRO A 41 -7.37 15.68 -4.13
C PRO A 41 -8.52 15.17 -3.25
N LEU A 42 -9.65 14.82 -3.82
CA LEU A 42 -10.79 14.27 -3.08
C LEU A 42 -10.44 12.93 -2.42
N LEU A 43 -9.80 12.02 -3.17
CA LEU A 43 -9.33 10.74 -2.61
C LEU A 43 -8.37 10.95 -1.44
N GLY A 44 -7.41 11.87 -1.58
CA GLY A 44 -6.47 12.21 -0.53
C GLY A 44 -7.16 12.80 0.72
N LEU A 45 -8.17 13.64 0.53
CA LEU A 45 -8.96 14.20 1.62
C LEU A 45 -9.72 13.09 2.37
N LEU A 46 -10.44 12.22 1.66
CA LEU A 46 -11.21 11.13 2.25
C LEU A 46 -10.31 10.12 2.96
N ALA A 47 -9.21 9.72 2.35
CA ALA A 47 -8.20 8.86 2.97
C ALA A 47 -7.58 9.52 4.23
N GLY A 48 -7.33 10.83 4.18
CA GLY A 48 -6.84 11.61 5.32
C GLY A 48 -7.83 11.64 6.49
N ILE A 49 -9.15 11.66 6.24
CA ILE A 49 -10.18 11.57 7.28
C ILE A 49 -10.07 10.21 7.99
N VAL A 50 -10.04 9.12 7.21
CA VAL A 50 -9.95 7.75 7.76
C VAL A 50 -8.63 7.57 8.51
N ARG A 51 -7.50 7.98 7.94
CA ARG A 51 -6.19 7.89 8.58
C ARG A 51 -6.15 8.60 9.93
N ARG A 52 -6.65 9.86 10.00
CA ARG A 52 -6.66 10.63 11.25
C ARG A 52 -7.55 10.01 12.32
N ARG A 53 -8.64 9.36 11.92
CA ARG A 53 -9.52 8.65 12.84
C ARG A 53 -8.81 7.48 13.52
N HIS A 54 -7.97 6.73 12.78
CA HIS A 54 -7.28 5.55 13.31
C HIS A 54 -5.96 5.89 14.00
N ASN A 55 -5.22 6.88 13.51
CA ASN A 55 -3.84 7.12 13.93
C ASN A 55 -3.61 8.55 14.49
N GLY A 56 -4.63 9.39 14.53
CA GLY A 56 -4.45 10.80 14.94
C GLY A 56 -3.43 11.49 14.03
N ASN A 57 -2.48 12.19 14.65
CA ASN A 57 -1.38 12.86 13.96
C ASN A 57 -0.08 12.03 13.91
N LEU A 58 -0.14 10.77 14.36
CA LEU A 58 1.02 9.91 14.36
C LEU A 58 1.29 9.36 12.95
N ALA A 59 2.55 9.26 12.60
CA ALA A 59 3.04 8.55 11.43
C ALA A 59 4.11 7.55 11.88
N TYR A 60 4.08 6.37 11.29
CA TYR A 60 5.00 5.30 11.58
C TYR A 60 5.86 5.03 10.35
N PHE A 61 7.12 4.70 10.56
CA PHE A 61 8.01 4.25 9.50
C PHE A 61 8.86 3.11 10.00
N ASN A 62 9.27 2.25 9.10
CA ASN A 62 10.26 1.22 9.35
C ASN A 62 11.60 1.65 8.74
N ARG A 63 12.67 1.43 9.50
CA ARG A 63 14.03 1.47 8.99
C ARG A 63 14.54 0.03 8.99
N ASN A 64 14.55 -0.58 7.85
CA ASN A 64 15.02 -1.95 7.66
C ASN A 64 15.96 -2.00 6.44
N PHE A 65 16.74 -3.03 6.39
CA PHE A 65 17.57 -3.40 5.25
C PHE A 65 17.43 -4.89 5.00
N HIS A 66 17.72 -5.30 3.80
CA HIS A 66 17.71 -6.69 3.42
C HIS A 66 19.11 -7.25 3.51
N ILE A 67 19.26 -8.45 4.08
CA ILE A 67 20.46 -9.26 4.00
C ILE A 67 20.09 -10.45 3.14
N GLU A 68 20.72 -10.55 2.01
CA GLU A 68 20.49 -11.59 1.02
C GLU A 68 21.78 -12.41 0.87
N PRO A 69 21.98 -13.45 1.70
CA PRO A 69 23.24 -14.21 1.71
C PRO A 69 23.42 -15.09 0.48
N THR A 70 22.31 -15.43 -0.21
CA THR A 70 22.35 -16.34 -1.35
C THR A 70 21.07 -16.20 -2.19
N ASN A 71 21.15 -16.47 -3.48
CA ASN A 71 20.01 -16.68 -4.36
C ASN A 71 19.72 -18.17 -4.61
N LYS A 72 20.50 -19.09 -4.03
CA LYS A 72 20.27 -20.52 -4.12
C LYS A 72 19.01 -20.89 -3.34
N CYS A 73 18.09 -21.62 -3.97
CA CYS A 73 16.85 -22.02 -3.32
C CYS A 73 16.41 -23.40 -3.82
N ILE A 74 15.97 -24.23 -2.88
CA ILE A 74 15.43 -25.56 -3.16
C ILE A 74 14.00 -25.51 -3.75
N TYR A 75 13.31 -24.36 -3.61
CA TYR A 75 11.96 -24.17 -4.13
C TYR A 75 11.98 -23.55 -5.52
N ASN A 76 11.11 -24.04 -6.38
CA ASN A 76 10.91 -23.51 -7.73
C ASN A 76 9.58 -22.75 -7.82
N CYS A 77 9.46 -21.64 -7.12
CA CYS A 77 8.24 -20.84 -7.10
C CYS A 77 8.10 -20.05 -8.41
N ARG A 78 6.99 -20.21 -9.10
CA ARG A 78 6.69 -19.49 -10.37
C ARG A 78 6.74 -17.96 -10.23
N PHE A 79 6.51 -17.46 -9.03
CA PHE A 79 6.50 -16.03 -8.72
C PHE A 79 7.93 -15.47 -8.52
N CYS A 80 8.88 -16.29 -8.08
CA CYS A 80 10.20 -15.84 -7.68
C CYS A 80 11.17 -15.85 -8.87
N SER A 81 11.50 -14.66 -9.37
CA SER A 81 12.54 -14.51 -10.42
C SER A 81 13.97 -14.45 -9.84
N TYR A 82 14.10 -14.35 -8.54
CA TYR A 82 15.38 -14.19 -7.85
C TYR A 82 16.10 -15.52 -7.60
N HIS A 83 15.35 -16.59 -7.32
CA HIS A 83 15.94 -17.87 -6.98
C HIS A 83 16.69 -18.51 -8.16
N LYS A 84 17.76 -19.21 -7.83
CA LYS A 84 18.50 -20.10 -8.75
C LYS A 84 18.65 -21.47 -8.09
N PRO A 85 18.53 -22.57 -8.88
CA PRO A 85 18.87 -23.89 -8.36
C PRO A 85 20.35 -24.00 -8.06
N ASP A 86 20.72 -24.91 -7.17
CA ASP A 86 22.13 -25.17 -6.90
C ASP A 86 22.83 -25.69 -8.17
N GLY A 87 24.02 -25.18 -8.46
CA GLY A 87 24.77 -25.47 -9.68
C GLY A 87 24.39 -24.65 -10.92
N ASP A 88 23.41 -23.76 -10.83
CA ASP A 88 23.15 -22.75 -11.87
C ASP A 88 24.34 -21.79 -11.97
N PRO A 89 24.84 -21.46 -13.19
CA PRO A 89 25.96 -20.51 -13.35
C PRO A 89 25.70 -19.11 -12.76
N GLU A 90 24.44 -18.73 -12.61
CA GLU A 90 24.05 -17.47 -12.01
C GLU A 90 23.74 -17.59 -10.51
N SER A 91 23.94 -18.77 -9.89
CA SER A 91 23.78 -18.93 -8.46
C SER A 91 24.99 -18.39 -7.71
N TRP A 92 24.74 -17.79 -6.58
CA TRP A 92 25.78 -17.21 -5.71
C TRP A 92 25.42 -17.40 -4.23
N GLU A 93 26.44 -17.32 -3.41
CA GLU A 93 26.32 -17.40 -1.97
C GLU A 93 27.49 -16.62 -1.34
N TYR A 94 27.21 -15.75 -0.39
CA TYR A 94 28.21 -14.98 0.35
C TYR A 94 28.60 -15.70 1.63
N SER A 95 29.89 -15.64 1.98
CA SER A 95 30.38 -16.00 3.29
C SER A 95 29.97 -14.98 4.36
N HIS A 96 30.15 -15.33 5.64
CA HIS A 96 29.86 -14.39 6.72
C HIS A 96 30.73 -13.13 6.65
N GLU A 97 32.03 -13.31 6.25
CA GLU A 97 32.96 -12.19 6.09
C GLU A 97 32.49 -11.24 5.00
N GLU A 98 32.08 -11.77 3.84
CA GLU A 98 31.59 -10.96 2.70
C GLU A 98 30.29 -10.22 3.02
N MET A 99 29.48 -10.73 3.96
CA MET A 99 28.25 -10.04 4.38
C MET A 99 28.50 -8.91 5.39
N LEU A 100 29.68 -8.86 6.03
CA LEU A 100 30.01 -7.89 7.07
C LEU A 100 30.89 -6.74 6.54
N ASP A 101 31.44 -6.84 5.34
CA ASP A 101 32.21 -5.82 4.65
C ASP A 101 31.28 -4.83 3.90
#